data_5a47600d504f16530acb5543c59dc3b3
#
_entry.id   5a47600d504f16530acb5543c59dc3b3
#
_cell.length_a   1.000
_cell.length_b   1.000
_cell.length_c   1.000
_cell.angle_alpha   90.00
_cell.angle_beta   90.00
_cell.angle_gamma   90.00
#
_symmetry.space_group_name_H-M   'P 1'
#
loop_
_entity.id
_entity.type
_entity.pdbx_description
1 polymer ?
#
loop_
_entity_poly.entity_id
_entity_poly.type
_entity_poly.pdbx_seq_one_letter_code
_entity_poly.pdbx_strand_id
1 'polypeptide(L)'
;MIREASPADAAEAAALLNEVVLPTTISFRHEEWSAAEMDARIRRLAVTGRATFVALRDGRVVGFASYDQFRGGSGYATAMEHSVALRPEARGTGLGRALIDAVAAHAAKGGARTLWAGVSGENEAGRAFHARCGFEEIARLPGPGFKFGRPLDLVLMRRALV
;
A
#
# COMPACT_ATOMS: atom_id res chain seq x y z
N MET A 1 16.35 -5.98 -3.86
CA MET A 1 15.65 -6.48 -5.08
C MET A 1 14.16 -6.29 -4.91
N ILE A 2 13.45 -5.87 -5.97
CA ILE A 2 11.96 -5.78 -5.97
C ILE A 2 11.44 -6.73 -7.04
N ARG A 3 10.39 -7.49 -6.72
CA ARG A 3 9.68 -8.37 -7.64
C ARG A 3 8.22 -8.51 -7.23
N GLU A 4 7.41 -9.05 -8.13
CA GLU A 4 6.07 -9.47 -7.76
C GLU A 4 6.13 -10.55 -6.67
N ALA A 5 5.19 -10.47 -5.74
CA ALA A 5 5.04 -11.45 -4.68
C ALA A 5 4.40 -12.72 -5.21
N SER A 6 4.86 -13.83 -4.69
CA SER A 6 4.24 -15.15 -4.85
C SER A 6 3.54 -15.58 -3.55
N PRO A 7 2.71 -16.63 -3.58
CA PRO A 7 2.14 -17.21 -2.36
C PRO A 7 3.18 -17.58 -1.29
N ALA A 8 4.41 -17.92 -1.70
CA ALA A 8 5.49 -18.24 -0.77
C ALA A 8 5.92 -17.04 0.10
N ASP A 9 5.64 -15.81 -0.33
CA ASP A 9 5.96 -14.60 0.42
C ASP A 9 4.89 -14.23 1.46
N ALA A 10 3.75 -14.92 1.46
CA ALA A 10 2.58 -14.52 2.24
C ALA A 10 2.85 -14.43 3.76
N ALA A 11 3.58 -15.39 4.31
CA ALA A 11 3.88 -15.39 5.74
C ALA A 11 4.77 -14.20 6.15
N GLU A 12 5.82 -13.91 5.38
CA GLU A 12 6.71 -12.78 5.66
C GLU A 12 6.04 -11.43 5.39
N ALA A 13 5.20 -11.33 4.36
CA ALA A 13 4.43 -10.11 4.07
C ALA A 13 3.41 -9.82 5.18
N ALA A 14 2.71 -10.85 5.68
CA ALA A 14 1.81 -10.72 6.83
C ALA A 14 2.56 -10.28 8.08
N ALA A 15 3.69 -10.91 8.39
CA ALA A 15 4.52 -10.54 9.53
C ALA A 15 5.03 -9.10 9.46
N LEU A 16 5.45 -8.64 8.27
CA LEU A 16 5.87 -7.25 8.05
C LEU A 16 4.73 -6.27 8.36
N LEU A 17 3.53 -6.52 7.83
CA LEU A 17 2.39 -5.65 8.07
C LEU A 17 1.98 -5.63 9.55
N ASN A 18 1.99 -6.78 10.21
CA ASN A 18 1.67 -6.87 11.63
C ASN A 18 2.69 -6.11 12.50
N GLU A 19 3.97 -6.22 12.16
CA GLU A 19 5.05 -5.54 12.89
C GLU A 19 5.04 -4.02 12.67
N VAL A 20 4.80 -3.58 11.44
CA VAL A 20 4.99 -2.17 11.05
C VAL A 20 3.72 -1.34 11.17
N VAL A 21 2.55 -1.91 10.90
CA VAL A 21 1.32 -1.13 10.79
C VAL A 21 0.31 -1.35 11.92
N LEU A 22 0.25 -2.54 12.52
CA LEU A 22 -0.72 -2.80 13.59
C LEU A 22 -0.52 -1.92 14.83
N PRO A 23 0.72 -1.70 15.34
CA PRO A 23 0.93 -0.91 16.55
C PRO A 23 0.87 0.60 16.31
N THR A 24 0.52 1.05 15.11
CA THR A 24 0.56 2.46 14.70
C THR A 24 -0.76 2.91 14.10
N THR A 25 -0.88 4.22 13.86
CA THR A 25 -2.01 4.82 13.12
C THR A 25 -1.74 4.92 11.61
N ILE A 26 -0.66 4.32 11.12
CA ILE A 26 -0.35 4.24 9.68
C ILE A 26 -1.44 3.48 8.93
N SER A 27 -1.97 2.41 9.53
CA SER A 27 -3.16 1.69 9.06
C SER A 27 -4.25 1.76 10.12
N PHE A 28 -5.51 1.81 9.67
CA PHE A 28 -6.67 1.78 10.59
C PHE A 28 -7.12 0.35 10.94
N ARG A 29 -6.44 -0.66 10.39
CA ARG A 29 -6.73 -2.06 10.67
C ARG A 29 -6.39 -2.41 12.12
N HIS A 30 -7.26 -3.21 12.76
CA HIS A 30 -7.14 -3.66 14.15
C HIS A 30 -6.61 -5.09 14.24
N GLU A 31 -6.98 -5.95 13.30
CA GLU A 31 -6.70 -7.39 13.34
C GLU A 31 -5.37 -7.72 12.68
N GLU A 32 -4.69 -8.73 13.22
CA GLU A 32 -3.50 -9.29 12.57
C GLU A 32 -3.82 -9.92 11.21
N TRP A 33 -2.88 -9.83 10.31
CA TRP A 33 -2.88 -10.62 9.09
C TRP A 33 -2.38 -12.03 9.39
N SER A 34 -3.16 -13.04 9.03
CA SER A 34 -2.64 -14.41 8.94
C SER A 34 -1.91 -14.62 7.60
N ALA A 35 -1.03 -15.62 7.56
CA ALA A 35 -0.39 -16.01 6.30
C ALA A 35 -1.43 -16.47 5.26
N ALA A 36 -2.50 -17.15 5.69
CA ALA A 36 -3.57 -17.62 4.80
C ALA A 36 -4.37 -16.45 4.19
N GLU A 37 -4.70 -15.41 4.96
CA GLU A 37 -5.36 -14.20 4.45
C GLU A 37 -4.47 -13.47 3.45
N MET A 38 -3.18 -13.37 3.72
CA MET A 38 -2.23 -12.73 2.82
C MET A 38 -2.04 -13.54 1.52
N ASP A 39 -1.96 -14.86 1.60
CA ASP A 39 -1.93 -15.73 0.42
C ASP A 39 -3.19 -15.54 -0.43
N ALA A 40 -4.36 -15.57 0.18
CA ALA A 40 -5.62 -15.33 -0.51
C ALA A 40 -5.66 -13.96 -1.18
N ARG A 41 -5.14 -12.90 -0.52
CA ARG A 41 -5.05 -11.56 -1.08
C ARG A 41 -4.12 -11.51 -2.30
N ILE A 42 -2.93 -12.09 -2.20
CA ILE A 42 -1.97 -12.13 -3.31
C ILE A 42 -2.60 -12.81 -4.54
N ARG A 43 -3.23 -13.97 -4.35
CA ARG A 43 -3.89 -14.71 -5.43
C ARG A 43 -5.06 -13.93 -6.02
N ARG A 44 -5.91 -13.35 -5.20
CA ARG A 44 -7.07 -12.56 -5.66
C ARG A 44 -6.64 -11.37 -6.50
N LEU A 45 -5.62 -10.64 -6.07
CA LEU A 45 -5.10 -9.50 -6.82
C LEU A 45 -4.54 -9.95 -8.18
N ALA A 46 -3.76 -11.03 -8.22
CA ALA A 46 -3.23 -11.57 -9.46
C ALA A 46 -4.33 -11.98 -10.46
N VAL A 47 -5.35 -12.69 -10.00
CA VAL A 47 -6.49 -13.13 -10.84
C VAL A 47 -7.27 -11.93 -11.40
N THR A 48 -7.32 -10.83 -10.66
CA THR A 48 -8.01 -9.60 -11.10
C THR A 48 -7.09 -8.65 -11.91
N GLY A 49 -5.92 -9.11 -12.32
CA GLY A 49 -4.97 -8.33 -13.12
C GLY A 49 -4.21 -7.25 -12.33
N ARG A 50 -4.20 -7.37 -11.01
CA ARG A 50 -3.46 -6.48 -10.10
C ARG A 50 -2.27 -7.22 -9.52
N ALA A 51 -1.39 -6.53 -8.82
CA ALA A 51 -0.18 -7.14 -8.28
C ALA A 51 0.10 -6.74 -6.84
N THR A 52 0.83 -7.62 -6.18
CA THR A 52 1.54 -7.35 -4.93
C THR A 52 3.03 -7.42 -5.22
N PHE A 53 3.80 -6.50 -4.67
CA PHE A 53 5.26 -6.45 -4.79
C PHE A 53 5.92 -6.59 -3.43
N VAL A 54 7.06 -7.26 -3.40
CA VAL A 54 7.92 -7.34 -2.23
C VAL A 54 9.31 -6.80 -2.54
N ALA A 55 9.88 -6.11 -1.57
CA ALA A 55 11.30 -5.74 -1.58
C ALA A 55 12.06 -6.72 -0.69
N LEU A 56 13.12 -7.28 -1.24
CA LEU A 56 13.98 -8.26 -0.57
C LEU A 56 15.36 -7.68 -0.27
N ARG A 57 15.86 -7.95 0.93
CA ARG A 57 17.24 -7.73 1.34
C ARG A 57 17.72 -8.98 2.06
N ASP A 58 18.83 -9.55 1.60
CA ASP A 58 19.42 -10.78 2.15
C ASP A 58 18.42 -11.94 2.27
N GLY A 59 17.55 -12.08 1.26
CA GLY A 59 16.51 -13.11 1.19
C GLY A 59 15.26 -12.86 2.05
N ARG A 60 15.22 -11.78 2.84
CA ARG A 60 14.12 -11.41 3.74
C ARG A 60 13.24 -10.32 3.12
N VAL A 61 11.94 -10.42 3.33
CA VAL A 61 10.98 -9.37 2.92
C VAL A 61 11.13 -8.16 3.87
N VAL A 62 11.59 -7.03 3.33
CA VAL A 62 11.77 -5.77 4.06
C VAL A 62 10.82 -4.68 3.60
N GLY A 63 10.09 -4.90 2.53
CA GLY A 63 9.09 -3.97 2.01
C GLY A 63 7.97 -4.70 1.28
N PHE A 64 6.81 -4.08 1.27
CA PHE A 64 5.57 -4.58 0.68
C PHE A 64 4.85 -3.44 0.00
N ALA A 65 4.29 -3.68 -1.17
CA ALA A 65 3.32 -2.82 -1.80
C ALA A 65 2.28 -3.64 -2.57
N SER A 66 1.04 -3.20 -2.56
CA SER A 66 -0.02 -3.79 -3.37
C SER A 66 -0.99 -2.71 -3.81
N TYR A 67 -1.81 -3.01 -4.81
CA TYR A 67 -2.89 -2.11 -5.19
C TYR A 67 -4.15 -2.87 -5.58
N ASP A 68 -5.26 -2.20 -5.42
CA ASP A 68 -6.59 -2.68 -5.81
C ASP A 68 -7.41 -1.53 -6.35
N GLN A 69 -8.61 -1.80 -6.84
CA GLN A 69 -9.52 -0.75 -7.29
C GLN A 69 -9.89 0.18 -6.13
N PHE A 70 -9.87 1.48 -6.38
CA PHE A 70 -10.12 2.52 -5.38
C PHE A 70 -11.49 2.39 -4.71
N ARG A 71 -12.53 2.11 -5.51
CA ARG A 71 -13.90 1.84 -5.04
C ARG A 71 -14.53 0.77 -5.91
N GLY A 72 -15.51 0.05 -5.37
CA GLY A 72 -16.30 -0.92 -6.13
C GLY A 72 -17.09 -0.26 -7.26
N GLY A 73 -17.41 -1.06 -8.28
CA GLY A 73 -18.18 -0.63 -9.44
C GLY A 73 -17.35 -0.35 -10.69
N SER A 74 -17.95 -0.56 -11.84
CA SER A 74 -17.28 -0.48 -13.15
C SER A 74 -16.81 0.93 -13.51
N GLY A 75 -17.47 1.96 -12.97
CA GLY A 75 -17.07 3.36 -13.17
C GLY A 75 -15.73 3.73 -12.55
N TYR A 76 -15.23 2.92 -11.61
CA TYR A 76 -13.93 3.11 -10.94
C TYR A 76 -12.83 2.20 -11.49
N ALA A 77 -13.07 1.48 -12.59
CA ALA A 77 -12.14 0.48 -13.12
C ALA A 77 -10.74 1.02 -13.49
N THR A 78 -10.60 2.34 -13.70
CA THR A 78 -9.31 2.98 -14.02
C THR A 78 -8.68 3.73 -12.85
N ALA A 79 -9.32 3.69 -11.67
CA ALA A 79 -8.80 4.31 -10.44
C ALA A 79 -8.33 3.21 -9.47
N MET A 80 -7.05 3.25 -9.11
CA MET A 80 -6.44 2.29 -8.20
C MET A 80 -6.00 2.96 -6.91
N GLU A 81 -6.02 2.22 -5.82
CA GLU A 81 -5.46 2.63 -4.53
C GLU A 81 -4.39 1.64 -4.13
N HIS A 82 -3.24 2.14 -3.67
CA HIS A 82 -2.15 1.31 -3.22
C HIS A 82 -1.98 1.32 -1.70
N SER A 83 -1.29 0.30 -1.22
CA SER A 83 -0.74 0.24 0.13
C SER A 83 0.76 0.01 0.03
N VAL A 84 1.53 0.61 0.91
CA VAL A 84 2.99 0.41 1.01
C VAL A 84 3.41 0.36 2.47
N ALA A 85 4.30 -0.56 2.80
CA ALA A 85 4.91 -0.66 4.11
C ALA A 85 6.37 -1.08 3.99
N LEU A 86 7.21 -0.55 4.87
CA LEU A 86 8.64 -0.84 4.93
C LEU A 86 9.04 -1.11 6.37
N ARG A 87 9.89 -2.12 6.59
CA ARG A 87 10.58 -2.26 7.87
C ARG A 87 11.46 -1.04 8.13
N PRO A 88 11.67 -0.67 9.41
CA PRO A 88 12.45 0.53 9.75
C PRO A 88 13.82 0.58 9.07
N GLU A 89 14.53 -0.53 9.02
CA GLU A 89 15.86 -0.66 8.40
C GLU A 89 15.89 -0.48 6.88
N ALA A 90 14.73 -0.55 6.23
CA ALA A 90 14.58 -0.34 4.78
C ALA A 90 14.17 1.09 4.41
N ARG A 91 13.84 1.91 5.41
CA ARG A 91 13.44 3.31 5.19
C ARG A 91 14.65 4.17 4.81
N GLY A 92 14.41 5.21 4.03
CA GLY A 92 15.47 6.11 3.58
C GLY A 92 16.43 5.52 2.53
N THR A 93 16.21 4.30 2.06
CA THR A 93 17.09 3.59 1.12
C THR A 93 16.62 3.65 -0.34
N GLY A 94 15.51 4.36 -0.63
CA GLY A 94 14.91 4.41 -1.96
C GLY A 94 13.94 3.26 -2.27
N LEU A 95 13.91 2.21 -1.45
CA LEU A 95 13.04 1.03 -1.68
C LEU A 95 11.55 1.37 -1.70
N GLY A 96 11.10 2.30 -0.86
CA GLY A 96 9.70 2.72 -0.83
C GLY A 96 9.28 3.37 -2.15
N ARG A 97 10.08 4.27 -2.69
CA ARG A 97 9.83 4.88 -4.00
C ARG A 97 9.82 3.81 -5.10
N ALA A 98 10.81 2.94 -5.10
CA ALA A 98 10.90 1.89 -6.10
C ALA A 98 9.69 0.92 -6.06
N LEU A 99 9.15 0.61 -4.87
CA LEU A 99 7.91 -0.16 -4.72
C LEU A 99 6.70 0.58 -5.30
N ILE A 100 6.56 1.88 -5.01
CA ILE A 100 5.47 2.71 -5.57
C ILE A 100 5.59 2.80 -7.10
N ASP A 101 6.79 2.97 -7.63
CA ASP A 101 7.01 3.05 -9.07
C ASP A 101 6.71 1.71 -9.76
N ALA A 102 7.02 0.57 -9.14
CA ALA A 102 6.63 -0.75 -9.62
C ALA A 102 5.10 -0.91 -9.68
N VAL A 103 4.40 -0.52 -8.61
CA VAL A 103 2.94 -0.50 -8.56
C VAL A 103 2.36 0.40 -9.65
N ALA A 104 2.87 1.63 -9.77
CA ALA A 104 2.39 2.60 -10.75
C ALA A 104 2.57 2.11 -12.19
N ALA A 105 3.74 1.55 -12.51
CA ALA A 105 4.02 0.99 -13.83
C ALA A 105 3.10 -0.20 -14.18
N HIS A 106 2.90 -1.13 -13.21
CA HIS A 106 2.02 -2.28 -13.40
C HIS A 106 0.56 -1.84 -13.56
N ALA A 107 0.08 -0.92 -12.72
CA ALA A 107 -1.28 -0.39 -12.79
C ALA A 107 -1.54 0.35 -14.11
N ALA A 108 -0.60 1.20 -14.56
CA ALA A 108 -0.70 1.90 -15.84
C ALA A 108 -0.76 0.94 -17.02
N LYS A 109 0.08 -0.12 -17.03
CA LYS A 109 0.04 -1.17 -18.04
C LYS A 109 -1.31 -1.90 -18.06
N GLY A 110 -1.95 -2.04 -16.91
CA GLY A 110 -3.30 -2.60 -16.76
C GLY A 110 -4.44 -1.62 -17.11
N GLY A 111 -4.14 -0.41 -17.58
CA GLY A 111 -5.13 0.59 -18.00
C GLY A 111 -5.57 1.56 -16.91
N ALA A 112 -4.94 1.54 -15.73
CA ALA A 112 -5.22 2.52 -14.68
C ALA A 112 -4.76 3.92 -15.11
N ARG A 113 -5.58 4.93 -14.80
CA ARG A 113 -5.32 6.34 -15.10
C ARG A 113 -4.85 7.12 -13.87
N THR A 114 -5.24 6.67 -12.70
CA THR A 114 -4.91 7.31 -11.43
C THR A 114 -4.52 6.28 -10.37
N LEU A 115 -3.55 6.66 -9.55
CA LEU A 115 -3.16 5.90 -8.35
C LEU A 115 -3.42 6.78 -7.13
N TRP A 116 -4.17 6.23 -6.20
CA TRP A 116 -4.56 6.89 -4.96
C TRP A 116 -3.80 6.31 -3.76
N ALA A 117 -3.59 7.14 -2.76
CA ALA A 117 -3.08 6.76 -1.46
C ALA A 117 -4.01 7.29 -0.37
N GLY A 118 -4.45 6.42 0.53
CA GLY A 118 -5.11 6.81 1.76
C GLY A 118 -4.07 6.88 2.88
N VAL A 119 -3.76 8.07 3.36
CA VAL A 119 -2.74 8.31 4.37
C VAL A 119 -3.40 8.83 5.64
N SER A 120 -3.07 8.24 6.80
CA SER A 120 -3.54 8.78 8.07
C SER A 120 -3.18 10.25 8.21
N GLY A 121 -4.12 11.08 8.66
CA GLY A 121 -3.89 12.51 8.90
C GLY A 121 -2.77 12.79 9.90
N GLU A 122 -2.45 11.84 10.76
CA GLU A 122 -1.34 11.93 11.73
C GLU A 122 0.01 11.51 11.14
N ASN A 123 0.03 10.86 9.98
CA ASN A 123 1.24 10.37 9.36
C ASN A 123 1.87 11.44 8.44
N GLU A 124 2.44 12.48 9.02
CA GLU A 124 3.12 13.55 8.27
C GLU A 124 4.25 13.02 7.41
N ALA A 125 5.06 12.10 7.93
CA ALA A 125 6.16 11.48 7.20
C ALA A 125 5.65 10.70 5.97
N GLY A 126 4.51 10.00 6.10
CA GLY A 126 3.87 9.30 5.00
C GLY A 126 3.32 10.26 3.93
N ARG A 127 2.72 11.38 4.32
CA ARG A 127 2.26 12.41 3.38
C ARG A 127 3.43 13.04 2.62
N ALA A 128 4.49 13.41 3.32
CA ALA A 128 5.71 13.94 2.71
C ALA A 128 6.38 12.93 1.78
N PHE A 129 6.40 11.65 2.15
CA PHE A 129 6.90 10.58 1.30
C PHE A 129 6.11 10.44 0.00
N HIS A 130 4.78 10.41 0.07
CA HIS A 130 3.92 10.33 -1.11
C HIS A 130 4.06 11.57 -2.00
N ALA A 131 4.17 12.77 -1.43
CA ALA A 131 4.43 13.99 -2.19
C ALA A 131 5.74 13.88 -2.99
N ARG A 132 6.81 13.37 -2.40
CA ARG A 132 8.08 13.11 -3.11
C ARG A 132 7.95 12.03 -4.19
N CYS A 133 6.96 11.14 -4.08
CA CYS A 133 6.63 10.14 -5.11
C CYS A 133 5.65 10.65 -6.18
N GLY A 134 5.35 11.96 -6.20
CA GLY A 134 4.52 12.58 -7.22
C GLY A 134 3.02 12.54 -6.93
N PHE A 135 2.63 12.31 -5.68
CA PHE A 135 1.23 12.41 -5.26
C PHE A 135 0.88 13.82 -4.80
N GLU A 136 -0.29 14.28 -5.16
CA GLU A 136 -0.90 15.53 -4.69
C GLU A 136 -1.94 15.23 -3.61
N GLU A 137 -1.97 16.03 -2.56
CA GLU A 137 -3.03 15.96 -1.56
C GLU A 137 -4.33 16.53 -2.16
N ILE A 138 -5.38 15.72 -2.21
CA ILE A 138 -6.66 16.07 -2.85
C ILE A 138 -7.72 16.44 -1.81
N ALA A 139 -7.80 15.68 -0.73
CA ALA A 139 -8.83 15.87 0.28
C ALA A 139 -8.38 15.37 1.64
N ARG A 140 -8.93 15.99 2.69
CA ARG A 140 -8.84 15.50 4.07
C ARG A 140 -10.25 15.17 4.56
N LEU A 141 -10.47 13.94 4.96
CA LEU A 141 -11.73 13.46 5.47
C LEU A 141 -11.65 13.39 7.00
N PRO A 142 -12.51 14.12 7.73
CA PRO A 142 -12.49 14.07 9.18
C PRO A 142 -13.09 12.77 9.72
N GLY A 143 -12.32 12.02 10.48
CA GLY A 143 -12.75 10.94 11.34
C GLY A 143 -13.29 9.64 10.71
N PRO A 144 -13.00 9.25 9.44
CA PRO A 144 -13.51 7.98 8.91
C PRO A 144 -12.84 6.76 9.54
N GLY A 145 -11.62 6.91 10.04
CA GLY A 145 -10.90 5.86 10.76
C GLY A 145 -11.19 5.89 12.25
N PHE A 146 -11.05 4.73 12.90
CA PHE A 146 -11.16 4.63 14.36
C PHE A 146 -10.15 3.59 14.85
N LYS A 147 -9.24 3.99 15.71
CA LYS A 147 -8.21 3.13 16.30
C LYS A 147 -7.70 3.70 17.61
N PHE A 148 -7.30 2.80 18.52
CA PHE A 148 -6.85 3.22 19.86
C PHE A 148 -7.85 4.11 20.61
N GLY A 149 -9.17 3.81 20.46
CA GLY A 149 -10.24 4.50 21.16
C GLY A 149 -10.56 5.90 20.65
N ARG A 150 -10.09 6.31 19.47
CA ARG A 150 -10.33 7.64 18.92
C ARG A 150 -10.52 7.66 17.39
N PRO A 151 -11.27 8.65 16.85
CA PRO A 151 -11.40 8.84 15.41
C PRO A 151 -10.08 9.35 14.82
N LEU A 152 -9.82 8.97 13.57
CA LEU A 152 -8.63 9.34 12.81
C LEU A 152 -9.03 9.90 11.45
N ASP A 153 -8.39 11.00 11.06
CA ASP A 153 -8.59 11.60 9.75
C ASP A 153 -7.88 10.79 8.66
N LEU A 154 -8.45 10.80 7.47
CA LEU A 154 -7.87 10.23 6.26
C LEU A 154 -7.52 11.35 5.28
N VAL A 155 -6.28 11.36 4.81
CA VAL A 155 -5.84 12.22 3.72
C VAL A 155 -5.78 11.40 2.44
N LEU A 156 -6.54 11.82 1.43
CA LEU A 156 -6.50 11.22 0.10
C LEU A 156 -5.48 11.96 -0.76
N MET A 157 -4.55 11.22 -1.31
CA MET A 157 -3.53 11.71 -2.22
C MET A 157 -3.63 10.99 -3.56
N ARG A 158 -3.30 11.67 -4.67
CA ARG A 158 -3.45 11.15 -6.03
C ARG A 158 -2.19 11.39 -6.85
N ARG A 159 -1.81 10.38 -7.64
CA ARG A 159 -0.82 10.47 -8.71
C ARG A 159 -1.49 10.14 -10.04
N ALA A 160 -1.35 11.00 -11.06
CA ALA A 160 -1.76 10.68 -12.43
C ALA A 160 -0.80 9.64 -13.02
N LEU A 161 -1.33 8.68 -13.77
CA LEU A 161 -0.56 7.61 -14.43
C LEU A 161 -0.49 7.82 -15.96
N VAL A 162 -1.28 8.74 -16.47
CA VAL A 162 -1.35 9.13 -17.88
C VAL A 162 -1.40 10.63 -18.03
#